data_b313b0621c7f4d3f4e3db5ef9ebf5f5b
#
_entry.id   b313b0621c7f4d3f4e3db5ef9ebf5f5b
#
_cell.length_a   1.000
_cell.length_b   1.000
_cell.length_c   1.000
_cell.angle_alpha   90.00
_cell.angle_beta   90.00
_cell.angle_gamma   90.00
#
_symmetry.space_group_name_H-M   'P 1'
#
loop_
_entity.id
_entity.type
_entity.pdbx_description
1 polymer ?
#
loop_
_entity_poly.entity_id
_entity_poly.type
_entity_poly.pdbx_seq_one_letter_code
_entity_poly.pdbx_strand_id
1 'polypeptide(L)'
;MKQGKQYYIKQVANVTGLSAQLIRKWEERYQLIQPLRMPNGYRIYNEEHVNTLLTIKALQKKGFSIKEALSLAADNTKEYEDDSDAEELAYSPIEKEPQLNNFVISLLERGIACNELELAIILKQAYHFYGLSAFLTEVVSPFLQEVGNKWEAGEWDEYQESVSSLVVRDMLVQIRRNFQYTENAPLVVGACLPMEQHEIPVHYLLLQFLLKGWKSFQIGASPAPGSIEALVTRLQPKIVLLSASTTIPFEHDPELLDKLDRFAESLPAISFYMGGEGALAYTKNNMPNRIKIANSIADIVL
;
A
#
# COMPACT_ATOMS: atom_id res chain seq x y z
N MET A 1 49.16 -7.60 0.05
CA MET A 1 47.87 -7.19 -0.51
C MET A 1 46.77 -8.02 0.17
N LYS A 2 45.95 -7.43 1.03
CA LYS A 2 44.81 -8.15 1.64
C LYS A 2 43.78 -8.39 0.54
N GLN A 3 43.51 -9.65 0.21
CA GLN A 3 42.40 -10.00 -0.66
C GLN A 3 41.12 -9.56 0.05
N GLY A 4 40.43 -8.54 -0.50
CA GLY A 4 39.16 -8.09 -0.01
C GLY A 4 38.09 -9.21 -0.13
N LYS A 5 37.09 -9.18 0.71
CA LYS A 5 36.01 -10.17 0.77
C LYS A 5 35.30 -10.27 -0.59
N GLN A 6 35.17 -11.46 -1.11
CA GLN A 6 34.56 -11.73 -2.42
C GLN A 6 33.16 -12.35 -2.25
N TYR A 7 32.23 -11.95 -3.09
CA TYR A 7 30.83 -12.38 -3.03
C TYR A 7 30.33 -12.89 -4.38
N TYR A 8 29.58 -13.96 -4.38
CA TYR A 8 28.78 -14.38 -5.52
C TYR A 8 27.44 -13.63 -5.54
N ILE A 9 26.79 -13.54 -6.70
CA ILE A 9 25.55 -12.78 -6.88
C ILE A 9 24.44 -13.13 -5.87
N LYS A 10 24.33 -14.40 -5.45
CA LYS A 10 23.38 -14.82 -4.42
C LYS A 10 23.71 -14.21 -3.04
N GLN A 11 24.98 -14.08 -2.71
CA GLN A 11 25.43 -13.49 -1.46
C GLN A 11 25.21 -11.97 -1.49
N VAL A 12 25.52 -11.32 -2.63
CA VAL A 12 25.21 -9.90 -2.83
C VAL A 12 23.72 -9.64 -2.69
N ALA A 13 22.89 -10.46 -3.32
CA ALA A 13 21.43 -10.36 -3.21
C ALA A 13 20.94 -10.46 -1.75
N ASN A 14 21.49 -11.41 -0.98
CA ASN A 14 21.15 -11.57 0.44
C ASN A 14 21.59 -10.37 1.30
N VAL A 15 22.81 -9.85 1.08
CA VAL A 15 23.35 -8.73 1.87
C VAL A 15 22.64 -7.42 1.53
N THR A 16 22.39 -7.17 0.25
CA THR A 16 21.76 -5.91 -0.21
C THR A 16 20.24 -5.96 -0.12
N GLY A 17 19.65 -7.17 -0.08
CA GLY A 17 18.20 -7.35 -0.19
C GLY A 17 17.64 -6.92 -1.57
N LEU A 18 18.49 -6.96 -2.61
CA LEU A 18 18.13 -6.75 -4.02
C LEU A 18 18.04 -8.11 -4.72
N SER A 19 17.15 -8.27 -5.70
CA SER A 19 17.12 -9.51 -6.48
C SER A 19 18.35 -9.62 -7.38
N ALA A 20 18.86 -10.84 -7.57
CA ALA A 20 19.98 -11.09 -8.47
C ALA A 20 19.71 -10.59 -9.91
N GLN A 21 18.46 -10.60 -10.32
CA GLN A 21 18.01 -10.11 -11.63
C GLN A 21 18.11 -8.59 -11.73
N LEU A 22 17.74 -7.87 -10.66
CA LEU A 22 17.86 -6.42 -10.58
C LEU A 22 19.32 -5.98 -10.58
N ILE A 23 20.19 -6.66 -9.83
CA ILE A 23 21.65 -6.39 -9.80
C ILE A 23 22.24 -6.52 -11.21
N ARG A 24 21.90 -7.60 -11.96
CA ARG A 24 22.35 -7.77 -13.34
C ARG A 24 21.84 -6.68 -14.28
N LYS A 25 20.56 -6.29 -14.13
CA LYS A 25 19.97 -5.21 -14.92
C LYS A 25 20.65 -3.87 -14.68
N TRP A 26 21.05 -3.59 -13.44
CA TRP A 26 21.80 -2.39 -13.10
C TRP A 26 23.23 -2.41 -13.62
N GLU A 27 23.90 -3.58 -13.54
CA GLU A 27 25.21 -3.82 -14.17
C GLU A 27 25.16 -3.52 -15.68
N GLU A 28 24.20 -4.12 -16.39
CA GLU A 28 24.10 -4.03 -17.87
C GLU A 28 23.64 -2.63 -18.34
N ARG A 29 22.64 -2.04 -17.69
CA ARG A 29 22.01 -0.80 -18.17
C ARG A 29 22.75 0.46 -17.74
N TYR A 30 23.33 0.46 -16.56
CA TYR A 30 23.93 1.64 -15.96
C TYR A 30 25.43 1.52 -15.75
N GLN A 31 26.03 0.35 -16.02
CA GLN A 31 27.44 0.05 -15.78
C GLN A 31 27.92 0.43 -14.37
N LEU A 32 26.99 0.38 -13.43
CA LEU A 32 27.10 0.80 -12.05
C LEU A 32 28.21 0.12 -11.29
N ILE A 33 28.38 -1.18 -11.53
CA ILE A 33 29.39 -2.04 -10.95
C ILE A 33 29.97 -2.93 -12.06
N GLN A 34 31.25 -3.21 -11.99
CA GLN A 34 31.93 -4.08 -12.97
C GLN A 34 32.52 -5.29 -12.24
N PRO A 35 31.73 -6.34 -11.98
CA PRO A 35 32.22 -7.52 -11.30
C PRO A 35 33.26 -8.24 -12.14
N LEU A 36 34.28 -8.77 -11.48
CA LEU A 36 35.23 -9.64 -12.10
C LEU A 36 34.54 -10.92 -12.61
N ARG A 37 34.93 -11.38 -13.78
CA ARG A 37 34.43 -12.66 -14.33
C ARG A 37 35.50 -13.72 -14.17
N MET A 38 35.15 -14.81 -13.54
CA MET A 38 36.03 -16.00 -13.47
C MET A 38 36.15 -16.69 -14.84
N PRO A 39 37.15 -17.53 -15.06
CA PRO A 39 37.26 -18.29 -16.31
C PRO A 39 36.05 -19.14 -16.67
N ASN A 40 35.26 -19.54 -15.69
CA ASN A 40 33.96 -20.26 -15.84
C ASN A 40 32.76 -19.35 -16.06
N GLY A 41 32.97 -18.03 -16.27
CA GLY A 41 31.92 -17.06 -16.55
C GLY A 41 31.17 -16.50 -15.33
N TYR A 42 31.44 -17.00 -14.12
CA TYR A 42 30.78 -16.51 -12.90
C TYR A 42 31.25 -15.11 -12.51
N ARG A 43 30.31 -14.28 -12.04
CA ARG A 43 30.55 -12.92 -11.54
C ARG A 43 31.01 -12.96 -10.10
N ILE A 44 32.09 -12.24 -9.79
CA ILE A 44 32.61 -12.04 -8.44
C ILE A 44 32.52 -10.55 -8.13
N TYR A 45 31.88 -10.24 -7.04
CA TYR A 45 31.69 -8.90 -6.51
C TYR A 45 32.60 -8.68 -5.30
N ASN A 46 33.08 -7.46 -5.12
CA ASN A 46 33.86 -7.06 -3.95
C ASN A 46 32.97 -6.26 -2.97
N GLU A 47 33.54 -5.84 -1.87
CA GLU A 47 32.86 -5.09 -0.82
C GLU A 47 32.39 -3.70 -1.29
N GLU A 48 33.19 -3.07 -2.16
CA GLU A 48 32.86 -1.79 -2.79
C GLU A 48 31.59 -1.89 -3.65
N HIS A 49 31.47 -2.94 -4.45
CA HIS A 49 30.24 -3.20 -5.23
C HIS A 49 29.01 -3.38 -4.34
N VAL A 50 29.15 -4.05 -3.19
CA VAL A 50 28.07 -4.22 -2.21
C VAL A 50 27.67 -2.87 -1.61
N ASN A 51 28.64 -2.06 -1.21
CA ASN A 51 28.39 -0.73 -0.63
C ASN A 51 27.72 0.21 -1.64
N THR A 52 28.18 0.22 -2.89
CA THR A 52 27.55 0.98 -3.97
C THR A 52 26.08 0.60 -4.17
N LEU A 53 25.77 -0.69 -4.20
CA LEU A 53 24.39 -1.17 -4.31
C LEU A 53 23.54 -0.77 -3.10
N LEU A 54 24.09 -0.81 -1.89
CA LEU A 54 23.39 -0.38 -0.67
C LEU A 54 23.16 1.13 -0.67
N THR A 55 24.14 1.94 -1.08
CA THR A 55 24.02 3.40 -1.20
C THR A 55 22.93 3.77 -2.18
N ILE A 56 22.91 3.16 -3.36
CA ILE A 56 21.89 3.43 -4.36
C ILE A 56 20.50 2.99 -3.86
N LYS A 57 20.40 1.83 -3.22
CA LYS A 57 19.14 1.40 -2.59
C LYS A 57 18.68 2.40 -1.52
N ALA A 58 19.61 2.93 -0.72
CA ALA A 58 19.28 3.94 0.29
C ALA A 58 18.83 5.27 -0.32
N LEU A 59 19.50 5.70 -1.40
CA LEU A 59 19.11 6.91 -2.14
C LEU A 59 17.76 6.74 -2.84
N GLN A 60 17.49 5.57 -3.43
CA GLN A 60 16.18 5.26 -3.98
C GLN A 60 15.09 5.25 -2.91
N LYS A 61 15.36 4.73 -1.71
CA LYS A 61 14.43 4.84 -0.58
C LYS A 61 14.15 6.29 -0.15
N LYS A 62 15.07 7.20 -0.45
CA LYS A 62 14.91 8.65 -0.23
C LYS A 62 14.26 9.36 -1.42
N GLY A 63 13.81 8.61 -2.46
CA GLY A 63 13.08 9.16 -3.61
C GLY A 63 13.96 9.57 -4.81
N PHE A 64 15.27 9.35 -4.79
CA PHE A 64 16.11 9.64 -5.93
C PHE A 64 15.90 8.63 -7.06
N SER A 65 15.83 9.11 -8.30
CA SER A 65 15.87 8.24 -9.46
C SER A 65 17.22 7.50 -9.51
N ILE A 66 17.27 6.38 -10.23
CA ILE A 66 18.52 5.62 -10.39
C ILE A 66 19.65 6.48 -10.97
N LYS A 67 19.34 7.40 -11.90
CA LYS A 67 20.32 8.29 -12.50
C LYS A 67 20.88 9.32 -11.50
N GLU A 68 20.02 9.89 -10.68
CA GLU A 68 20.40 10.82 -9.62
C GLU A 68 21.17 10.12 -8.51
N ALA A 69 20.73 8.93 -8.12
CA ALA A 69 21.45 8.10 -7.14
C ALA A 69 22.87 7.71 -7.62
N LEU A 70 23.01 7.48 -8.93
CA LEU A 70 24.32 7.21 -9.56
C LEU A 70 25.23 8.43 -9.55
N SER A 71 24.72 9.62 -9.90
CA SER A 71 25.47 10.86 -9.82
C SER A 71 25.98 11.13 -8.41
N LEU A 72 25.09 11.01 -7.41
CA LEU A 72 25.43 11.24 -6.01
C LEU A 72 26.39 10.17 -5.45
N ALA A 73 26.29 8.92 -5.88
CA ALA A 73 27.21 7.87 -5.48
C ALA A 73 28.60 8.02 -6.12
N ALA A 74 28.69 8.59 -7.32
CA ALA A 74 29.97 8.85 -8.00
C ALA A 74 30.71 10.05 -7.39
N ASP A 75 30.02 11.06 -6.90
CA ASP A 75 30.62 12.22 -6.23
C ASP A 75 31.18 11.88 -4.84
N ASN A 76 30.56 10.92 -4.13
CA ASN A 76 31.03 10.46 -2.81
C ASN A 76 32.28 9.57 -2.85
N THR A 77 32.80 9.20 -4.01
CA THR A 77 34.05 8.42 -4.11
C THR A 77 35.30 9.30 -4.20
N LYS A 78 35.19 10.63 -4.11
CA LYS A 78 36.33 11.54 -4.28
C LYS A 78 36.80 12.32 -3.05
N GLU A 79 36.14 12.20 -1.88
CA GLU A 79 36.61 12.93 -0.70
C GLU A 79 36.45 12.10 0.58
N TYR A 80 37.52 11.43 1.01
CA TYR A 80 37.86 11.19 2.40
C TYR A 80 39.32 11.62 2.59
N GLU A 81 39.53 12.93 2.66
CA GLU A 81 40.63 13.51 3.41
C GLU A 81 40.03 14.43 4.48
N ASP A 82 40.49 14.16 5.67
CA ASP A 82 40.21 14.74 6.98
C ASP A 82 40.11 16.26 6.95
N ASP A 83 38.99 16.85 7.43
CA ASP A 83 39.07 18.12 8.14
C ASP A 83 37.92 18.25 9.15
N SER A 84 38.32 18.31 10.40
CA SER A 84 37.53 18.61 11.56
C SER A 84 37.25 20.12 11.60
N ASP A 85 36.01 20.53 11.32
CA ASP A 85 35.42 21.73 11.94
C ASP A 85 33.89 21.69 11.81
N ALA A 86 33.24 21.39 12.92
CA ALA A 86 31.81 21.39 13.05
C ALA A 86 31.29 22.83 13.18
N GLU A 87 30.81 23.43 12.13
CA GLU A 87 29.87 24.52 12.21
C GLU A 87 28.43 23.99 12.18
N GLU A 88 27.78 24.17 13.30
CA GLU A 88 26.39 23.88 13.58
C GLU A 88 25.49 24.81 12.75
N LEU A 89 25.17 24.40 11.50
CA LEU A 89 24.17 25.10 10.71
C LEU A 89 22.78 24.68 11.19
N ALA A 90 22.14 25.62 11.90
CA ALA A 90 20.75 25.54 12.31
C ALA A 90 19.84 25.15 11.13
N TYR A 91 19.35 23.93 11.18
CA TYR A 91 18.37 23.41 10.22
C TYR A 91 16.99 24.02 10.53
N SER A 92 16.59 25.02 9.75
CA SER A 92 15.18 25.42 9.69
C SER A 92 14.42 24.34 8.92
N PRO A 93 13.35 23.76 9.47
CA PRO A 93 12.54 22.82 8.73
C PRO A 93 11.79 23.60 7.65
N ILE A 94 12.29 23.51 6.41
CA ILE A 94 11.47 23.82 5.24
C ILE A 94 10.47 22.67 5.18
N GLU A 95 9.19 22.95 5.40
CA GLU A 95 8.10 22.03 5.06
C GLU A 95 8.20 21.72 3.58
N LYS A 96 8.88 20.62 3.23
CA LYS A 96 8.83 20.08 1.89
C LYS A 96 7.45 19.46 1.74
N GLU A 97 6.67 19.97 0.80
CA GLU A 97 5.50 19.25 0.30
C GLU A 97 5.90 17.80 0.03
N PRO A 98 5.10 16.81 0.44
CA PRO A 98 5.43 15.41 0.25
C PRO A 98 5.59 15.15 -1.24
N GLN A 99 6.82 14.87 -1.69
CA GLN A 99 7.07 14.52 -3.08
C GLN A 99 6.42 13.16 -3.37
N LEU A 100 5.47 13.14 -4.30
CA LEU A 100 4.83 11.92 -4.78
C LEU A 100 5.89 10.97 -5.34
N ASN A 101 5.71 9.70 -5.04
CA ASN A 101 6.60 8.67 -5.54
C ASN A 101 6.41 8.49 -7.08
N ASN A 102 7.45 8.06 -7.78
CA ASN A 102 7.45 7.92 -9.24
C ASN A 102 6.36 6.98 -9.77
N PHE A 103 5.93 5.98 -9.02
CA PHE A 103 4.81 5.12 -9.42
C PHE A 103 3.49 5.88 -9.39
N VAL A 104 3.28 6.72 -8.37
CA VAL A 104 2.07 7.56 -8.27
C VAL A 104 2.01 8.56 -9.41
N ILE A 105 3.12 9.23 -9.72
CA ILE A 105 3.21 10.16 -10.86
C ILE A 105 2.86 9.45 -12.16
N SER A 106 3.47 8.29 -12.42
CA SER A 106 3.18 7.50 -13.63
C SER A 106 1.73 7.01 -13.68
N LEU A 107 1.14 6.63 -12.53
CA LEU A 107 -0.27 6.24 -12.45
C LEU A 107 -1.18 7.42 -12.79
N LEU A 108 -0.90 8.62 -12.29
CA LEU A 108 -1.67 9.83 -12.61
C LEU A 108 -1.61 10.17 -14.10
N GLU A 109 -0.42 10.09 -14.71
CA GLU A 109 -0.25 10.29 -16.16
C GLU A 109 -1.08 9.31 -17.00
N ARG A 110 -1.22 8.06 -16.57
CA ARG A 110 -2.01 7.05 -17.28
C ARG A 110 -3.49 7.09 -16.92
N GLY A 111 -3.82 7.55 -15.71
CA GLY A 111 -5.20 7.77 -15.27
C GLY A 111 -5.89 8.85 -16.08
N ILE A 112 -5.22 9.99 -16.34
CA ILE A 112 -5.77 11.06 -17.18
C ILE A 112 -6.11 10.58 -18.60
N ALA A 113 -5.36 9.60 -19.12
CA ALA A 113 -5.58 8.99 -20.43
C ALA A 113 -6.53 7.79 -20.39
N CYS A 114 -7.06 7.41 -19.22
CA CYS A 114 -7.88 6.21 -19.00
C CYS A 114 -7.24 4.92 -19.54
N ASN A 115 -5.90 4.82 -19.47
CA ASN A 115 -5.17 3.67 -19.98
C ASN A 115 -5.14 2.54 -18.94
N GLU A 116 -6.24 1.77 -18.87
CA GLU A 116 -6.42 0.67 -17.90
C GLU A 116 -5.28 -0.36 -17.93
N LEU A 117 -4.78 -0.71 -19.13
CA LEU A 117 -3.72 -1.69 -19.28
C LEU A 117 -2.42 -1.21 -18.63
N GLU A 118 -2.01 0.02 -18.91
CA GLU A 118 -0.79 0.57 -18.33
C GLU A 118 -0.94 0.84 -16.83
N LEU A 119 -2.10 1.31 -16.36
CA LEU A 119 -2.41 1.42 -14.93
C LEU A 119 -2.22 0.07 -14.22
N ALA A 120 -2.79 -1.02 -14.77
CA ALA A 120 -2.65 -2.36 -14.21
C ALA A 120 -1.20 -2.86 -14.21
N ILE A 121 -0.42 -2.56 -15.27
CA ILE A 121 1.01 -2.91 -15.36
C ILE A 121 1.81 -2.17 -14.29
N ILE A 122 1.60 -0.86 -14.14
CA ILE A 122 2.32 -0.03 -13.16
C ILE A 122 2.00 -0.48 -11.74
N LEU A 123 0.72 -0.72 -11.42
CA LEU A 123 0.31 -1.24 -10.11
C LEU A 123 0.96 -2.59 -9.79
N LYS A 124 1.02 -3.51 -10.75
CA LYS A 124 1.72 -4.79 -10.58
C LYS A 124 3.21 -4.61 -10.36
N GLN A 125 3.86 -3.71 -11.09
CA GLN A 125 5.28 -3.40 -10.91
C GLN A 125 5.54 -2.80 -9.52
N ALA A 126 4.70 -1.87 -9.07
CA ALA A 126 4.78 -1.27 -7.74
C ALA A 126 4.59 -2.32 -6.63
N TYR A 127 3.59 -3.19 -6.76
CA TYR A 127 3.36 -4.29 -5.83
C TYR A 127 4.56 -5.24 -5.71
N HIS A 128 5.16 -5.63 -6.85
CA HIS A 128 6.36 -6.47 -6.84
C HIS A 128 7.60 -5.75 -6.27
N PHE A 129 7.66 -4.43 -6.43
CA PHE A 129 8.78 -3.63 -5.94
C PHE A 129 8.72 -3.41 -4.43
N TYR A 130 7.54 -3.03 -3.91
CA TYR A 130 7.35 -2.63 -2.51
C TYR A 130 6.92 -3.78 -1.58
N GLY A 131 6.29 -4.83 -2.12
CA GLY A 131 5.52 -5.78 -1.32
C GLY A 131 4.22 -5.17 -0.82
N LEU A 132 3.32 -5.99 -0.27
CA LEU A 132 1.94 -5.58 0.03
C LEU A 132 1.84 -4.37 0.96
N SER A 133 2.58 -4.38 2.09
CA SER A 133 2.44 -3.32 3.10
C SER A 133 2.79 -1.95 2.53
N ALA A 134 4.00 -1.80 1.98
CA ALA A 134 4.44 -0.52 1.43
C ALA A 134 3.72 -0.16 0.12
N PHE A 135 3.27 -1.13 -0.69
CA PHE A 135 2.41 -0.88 -1.84
C PHE A 135 1.11 -0.18 -1.45
N LEU A 136 0.46 -0.62 -0.36
CA LEU A 136 -0.76 0.02 0.14
C LEU A 136 -0.51 1.46 0.61
N THR A 137 0.57 1.71 1.36
CA THR A 137 0.83 3.02 1.98
C THR A 137 1.53 4.01 1.06
N GLU A 138 2.46 3.53 0.22
CA GLU A 138 3.31 4.40 -0.60
C GLU A 138 2.79 4.60 -2.03
N VAL A 139 1.84 3.76 -2.48
CA VAL A 139 1.32 3.82 -3.85
C VAL A 139 -0.19 3.93 -3.88
N VAL A 140 -0.92 2.96 -3.30
CA VAL A 140 -2.39 2.91 -3.42
C VAL A 140 -3.04 4.11 -2.74
N SER A 141 -2.72 4.35 -1.46
CA SER A 141 -3.30 5.47 -0.71
C SER A 141 -2.99 6.83 -1.35
N PRO A 142 -1.72 7.19 -1.65
CA PRO A 142 -1.42 8.47 -2.26
C PRO A 142 -2.04 8.62 -3.65
N PHE A 143 -2.06 7.55 -4.47
CA PHE A 143 -2.67 7.61 -5.79
C PHE A 143 -4.17 7.90 -5.72
N LEU A 144 -4.91 7.17 -4.88
CA LEU A 144 -6.36 7.39 -4.72
C LEU A 144 -6.67 8.77 -4.13
N GLN A 145 -5.84 9.26 -3.22
CA GLN A 145 -5.99 10.60 -2.67
C GLN A 145 -5.82 11.67 -3.75
N GLU A 146 -4.77 11.55 -4.60
CA GLU A 146 -4.55 12.48 -5.69
C GLU A 146 -5.63 12.41 -6.76
N VAL A 147 -6.14 11.22 -7.06
CA VAL A 147 -7.29 11.03 -7.97
C VAL A 147 -8.51 11.78 -7.42
N GLY A 148 -8.84 11.62 -6.14
CA GLY A 148 -9.92 12.35 -5.49
C GLY A 148 -9.72 13.85 -5.49
N ASN A 149 -8.52 14.35 -5.12
CA ASN A 149 -8.18 15.76 -5.14
C ASN A 149 -8.36 16.39 -6.52
N LYS A 150 -7.95 15.68 -7.59
CA LYS A 150 -8.06 16.15 -8.97
C LYS A 150 -9.50 16.19 -9.47
N TRP A 151 -10.31 15.22 -9.07
CA TRP A 151 -11.72 15.21 -9.35
C TRP A 151 -12.46 16.34 -8.63
N GLU A 152 -12.23 16.54 -7.34
CA GLU A 152 -12.81 17.63 -6.56
C GLU A 152 -12.39 19.02 -7.06
N ALA A 153 -11.17 19.17 -7.54
CA ALA A 153 -10.68 20.40 -8.16
C ALA A 153 -11.23 20.63 -9.59
N GLY A 154 -11.93 19.66 -10.18
CA GLY A 154 -12.41 19.72 -11.57
C GLY A 154 -11.28 19.60 -12.61
N GLU A 155 -10.10 19.12 -12.21
CA GLU A 155 -9.00 18.80 -13.12
C GLU A 155 -9.22 17.48 -13.87
N TRP A 156 -9.92 16.56 -13.23
CA TRP A 156 -10.33 15.28 -13.79
C TRP A 156 -11.85 15.18 -13.84
N ASP A 157 -12.34 14.54 -14.90
CA ASP A 157 -13.74 14.16 -15.02
C ASP A 157 -14.03 12.88 -14.22
N GLU A 158 -15.29 12.64 -13.89
CA GLU A 158 -15.80 11.47 -13.13
C GLU A 158 -15.33 10.14 -13.75
N TYR A 159 -15.30 10.03 -15.08
CA TYR A 159 -14.89 8.79 -15.75
C TYR A 159 -13.39 8.46 -15.54
N GLN A 160 -12.55 9.47 -15.40
CA GLN A 160 -11.09 9.28 -15.15
C GLN A 160 -10.85 8.78 -13.72
N GLU A 161 -11.56 9.34 -12.76
CA GLU A 161 -11.60 8.86 -11.37
C GLU A 161 -12.11 7.42 -11.34
N SER A 162 -13.27 7.15 -11.95
CA SER A 162 -13.92 5.84 -11.95
C SER A 162 -13.06 4.75 -12.57
N VAL A 163 -12.43 5.00 -13.72
CA VAL A 163 -11.53 4.05 -14.38
C VAL A 163 -10.32 3.77 -13.49
N SER A 164 -9.71 4.81 -12.92
CA SER A 164 -8.54 4.67 -12.05
C SER A 164 -8.85 3.87 -10.78
N SER A 165 -9.97 4.18 -10.14
CA SER A 165 -10.45 3.48 -8.95
C SER A 165 -10.80 2.02 -9.25
N LEU A 166 -11.42 1.74 -10.40
CA LEU A 166 -11.76 0.39 -10.85
C LEU A 166 -10.51 -0.49 -10.99
N VAL A 167 -9.47 0.00 -11.64
CA VAL A 167 -8.21 -0.75 -11.84
C VAL A 167 -7.52 -1.02 -10.48
N VAL A 168 -7.50 -0.03 -9.58
CA VAL A 168 -6.99 -0.22 -8.22
C VAL A 168 -7.80 -1.29 -7.48
N ARG A 169 -9.13 -1.19 -7.48
CA ARG A 169 -10.01 -2.18 -6.86
C ARG A 169 -9.71 -3.59 -7.36
N ASP A 170 -9.61 -3.77 -8.66
CA ASP A 170 -9.35 -5.09 -9.25
C ASP A 170 -8.00 -5.66 -8.83
N MET A 171 -6.98 -4.82 -8.72
CA MET A 171 -5.67 -5.23 -8.19
C MET A 171 -5.76 -5.68 -6.73
N LEU A 172 -6.45 -4.92 -5.86
CA LEU A 172 -6.64 -5.28 -4.46
C LEU A 172 -7.44 -6.59 -4.31
N VAL A 173 -8.46 -6.80 -5.13
CA VAL A 173 -9.25 -8.04 -5.19
C VAL A 173 -8.37 -9.22 -5.60
N GLN A 174 -7.55 -9.06 -6.63
CA GLN A 174 -6.63 -10.12 -7.08
C GLN A 174 -5.64 -10.51 -5.99
N ILE A 175 -5.01 -9.52 -5.34
CA ILE A 175 -4.08 -9.78 -4.24
C ILE A 175 -4.78 -10.57 -3.13
N ARG A 176 -5.96 -10.11 -2.69
CA ARG A 176 -6.73 -10.74 -1.62
C ARG A 176 -7.11 -12.17 -1.94
N ARG A 177 -7.57 -12.47 -3.15
CA ARG A 177 -8.00 -13.81 -3.58
C ARG A 177 -6.84 -14.80 -3.73
N ASN A 178 -5.64 -14.30 -4.01
CA ASN A 178 -4.43 -15.12 -4.16
C ASN A 178 -3.63 -15.28 -2.85
N PHE A 179 -4.11 -14.66 -1.76
CA PHE A 179 -3.40 -14.74 -0.49
C PHE A 179 -3.64 -16.08 0.19
N GLN A 180 -2.56 -16.72 0.64
CA GLN A 180 -2.62 -17.99 1.37
C GLN A 180 -2.71 -17.73 2.88
N TYR A 181 -3.57 -18.47 3.56
CA TYR A 181 -3.73 -18.41 5.00
C TYR A 181 -3.81 -19.83 5.61
N THR A 182 -3.56 -19.92 6.90
CA THR A 182 -3.66 -21.21 7.62
C THR A 182 -5.13 -21.62 7.81
N GLU A 183 -5.38 -22.92 7.90
CA GLU A 183 -6.75 -23.46 8.03
C GLU A 183 -7.50 -22.87 9.22
N ASN A 184 -6.82 -22.70 10.36
CA ASN A 184 -7.40 -22.18 11.61
C ASN A 184 -7.28 -20.65 11.78
N ALA A 185 -6.92 -19.90 10.74
CA ALA A 185 -6.84 -18.45 10.83
C ALA A 185 -8.20 -17.83 11.19
N PRO A 186 -8.24 -16.81 12.07
CA PRO A 186 -9.47 -16.12 12.42
C PRO A 186 -10.06 -15.42 11.20
N LEU A 187 -11.39 -15.28 11.15
CA LEU A 187 -12.10 -14.69 10.03
C LEU A 187 -12.53 -13.26 10.34
N VAL A 188 -12.26 -12.34 9.42
CA VAL A 188 -12.83 -10.99 9.36
C VAL A 188 -13.77 -10.90 8.15
N VAL A 189 -14.94 -10.31 8.33
CA VAL A 189 -15.89 -10.00 7.27
C VAL A 189 -15.91 -8.49 7.06
N GLY A 190 -15.73 -8.04 5.82
CA GLY A 190 -15.89 -6.65 5.41
C GLY A 190 -17.14 -6.47 4.56
N ALA A 191 -17.89 -5.41 4.80
CA ALA A 191 -19.09 -5.07 4.04
C ALA A 191 -19.22 -3.55 3.87
N CYS A 192 -19.56 -3.12 2.66
CA CYS A 192 -20.18 -1.81 2.49
C CYS A 192 -21.62 -1.85 3.04
N LEU A 193 -22.13 -0.73 3.53
CA LEU A 193 -23.56 -0.66 3.87
C LEU A 193 -24.44 -0.72 2.60
N PRO A 194 -25.70 -1.11 2.70
CA PRO A 194 -26.65 -0.95 1.61
C PRO A 194 -26.59 0.48 1.03
N MET A 195 -26.63 0.63 -0.28
CA MET A 195 -26.47 1.88 -1.05
C MET A 195 -25.07 2.49 -1.05
N GLU A 196 -24.06 1.89 -0.37
CA GLU A 196 -22.68 2.32 -0.42
C GLU A 196 -21.93 1.61 -1.56
N GLN A 197 -21.36 2.40 -2.49
CA GLN A 197 -20.65 1.90 -3.67
C GLN A 197 -19.12 1.85 -3.49
N HIS A 198 -18.56 2.57 -2.51
CA HIS A 198 -17.13 2.69 -2.30
C HIS A 198 -16.57 1.50 -1.54
N GLU A 199 -16.19 0.45 -2.28
CA GLU A 199 -15.68 -0.79 -1.68
C GLU A 199 -14.16 -0.84 -1.48
N ILE A 200 -13.40 0.09 -2.08
CA ILE A 200 -11.93 0.14 -1.97
C ILE A 200 -11.46 0.24 -0.51
N PRO A 201 -12.04 1.09 0.36
CA PRO A 201 -11.64 1.15 1.76
C PRO A 201 -11.77 -0.20 2.48
N VAL A 202 -12.82 -0.97 2.16
CA VAL A 202 -13.00 -2.32 2.72
C VAL A 202 -11.91 -3.27 2.23
N HIS A 203 -11.61 -3.28 0.93
CA HIS A 203 -10.51 -4.10 0.39
C HIS A 203 -9.17 -3.76 1.02
N TYR A 204 -8.90 -2.46 1.17
CA TYR A 204 -7.67 -1.96 1.80
C TYR A 204 -7.52 -2.48 3.25
N LEU A 205 -8.56 -2.36 4.06
CA LEU A 205 -8.57 -2.87 5.44
C LEU A 205 -8.41 -4.39 5.47
N LEU A 206 -9.15 -5.13 4.65
CA LEU A 206 -9.06 -6.59 4.61
C LEU A 206 -7.67 -7.10 4.23
N LEU A 207 -6.94 -6.39 3.34
CA LEU A 207 -5.56 -6.72 3.02
C LEU A 207 -4.62 -6.51 4.21
N GLN A 208 -4.86 -5.50 5.04
CA GLN A 208 -4.09 -5.31 6.27
C GLN A 208 -4.35 -6.43 7.30
N PHE A 209 -5.58 -6.96 7.36
CA PHE A 209 -5.88 -8.15 8.17
C PHE A 209 -5.18 -9.41 7.63
N LEU A 210 -5.09 -9.58 6.32
CA LEU A 210 -4.35 -10.69 5.71
C LEU A 210 -2.86 -10.65 6.07
N LEU A 211 -2.24 -9.46 6.10
CA LEU A 211 -0.86 -9.29 6.58
C LEU A 211 -0.65 -9.72 8.03
N LYS A 212 -1.72 -9.71 8.85
CA LYS A 212 -1.72 -10.20 10.23
C LYS A 212 -2.15 -11.67 10.36
N GLY A 213 -2.27 -12.39 9.24
CA GLY A 213 -2.58 -13.81 9.20
C GLY A 213 -4.08 -14.15 9.33
N TRP A 214 -4.99 -13.20 9.09
CA TRP A 214 -6.44 -13.44 9.15
C TRP A 214 -6.98 -13.91 7.80
N LYS A 215 -8.03 -14.74 7.83
CA LYS A 215 -8.91 -14.95 6.66
C LYS A 215 -9.79 -13.73 6.46
N SER A 216 -10.06 -13.38 5.22
CA SER A 216 -10.96 -12.27 4.91
C SER A 216 -12.08 -12.69 3.97
N PHE A 217 -13.27 -12.15 4.21
CA PHE A 217 -14.42 -12.26 3.31
C PHE A 217 -15.02 -10.88 3.07
N GLN A 218 -15.52 -10.63 1.86
CA GLN A 218 -16.22 -9.39 1.53
C GLN A 218 -17.47 -9.70 0.74
N ILE A 219 -18.57 -9.01 1.08
CA ILE A 219 -19.86 -9.18 0.42
C ILE A 219 -19.99 -8.31 -0.85
N GLY A 220 -19.15 -7.28 -1.00
CA GLY A 220 -19.16 -6.34 -2.14
C GLY A 220 -19.83 -5.00 -1.82
N ALA A 221 -19.99 -4.19 -2.89
CA ALA A 221 -20.64 -2.89 -2.81
C ALA A 221 -22.16 -3.05 -2.71
N SER A 222 -22.81 -2.13 -2.02
CA SER A 222 -24.27 -2.01 -1.92
C SER A 222 -25.02 -3.35 -1.76
N PRO A 223 -24.72 -4.16 -0.73
CA PRO A 223 -25.42 -5.42 -0.52
C PRO A 223 -26.91 -5.18 -0.27
N ALA A 224 -27.74 -6.15 -0.67
CA ALA A 224 -29.18 -6.06 -0.38
C ALA A 224 -29.44 -6.02 1.14
N PRO A 225 -30.47 -5.33 1.60
CA PRO A 225 -30.86 -5.33 3.02
C PRO A 225 -30.95 -6.74 3.61
N GLY A 226 -30.42 -6.94 4.81
CA GLY A 226 -30.36 -8.24 5.49
C GLY A 226 -29.25 -9.20 5.02
N SER A 227 -28.52 -8.88 3.94
CA SER A 227 -27.46 -9.75 3.43
C SER A 227 -26.23 -9.79 4.35
N ILE A 228 -25.92 -8.68 5.03
CA ILE A 228 -24.84 -8.61 6.01
C ILE A 228 -25.13 -9.52 7.18
N GLU A 229 -26.33 -9.42 7.73
CA GLU A 229 -26.79 -10.21 8.86
C GLU A 229 -26.82 -11.71 8.53
N ALA A 230 -27.34 -12.07 7.35
CA ALA A 230 -27.35 -13.46 6.89
C ALA A 230 -25.93 -14.04 6.74
N LEU A 231 -25.02 -13.25 6.15
CA LEU A 231 -23.63 -13.68 5.97
C LEU A 231 -22.92 -13.85 7.31
N VAL A 232 -23.03 -12.88 8.20
CA VAL A 232 -22.40 -12.91 9.54
C VAL A 232 -22.93 -14.08 10.36
N THR A 233 -24.24 -14.32 10.33
CA THR A 233 -24.88 -15.46 11.00
C THR A 233 -24.35 -16.80 10.47
N ARG A 234 -24.13 -16.89 9.16
CA ARG A 234 -23.62 -18.12 8.52
C ARG A 234 -22.12 -18.37 8.81
N LEU A 235 -21.31 -17.32 8.70
CA LEU A 235 -19.83 -17.46 8.76
C LEU A 235 -19.26 -17.34 10.15
N GLN A 236 -20.00 -16.77 11.12
CA GLN A 236 -19.57 -16.56 12.51
C GLN A 236 -18.14 -15.99 12.61
N PRO A 237 -17.86 -14.81 11.98
CA PRO A 237 -16.55 -14.22 12.01
C PRO A 237 -16.18 -13.74 13.42
N LYS A 238 -14.89 -13.46 13.65
CA LYS A 238 -14.44 -12.79 14.88
C LYS A 238 -14.70 -11.28 14.83
N ILE A 239 -14.55 -10.69 13.64
CA ILE A 239 -14.68 -9.26 13.43
C ILE A 239 -15.53 -9.00 12.18
N VAL A 240 -16.42 -8.00 12.28
CA VAL A 240 -17.18 -7.43 11.16
C VAL A 240 -16.78 -5.98 10.99
N LEU A 241 -16.40 -5.61 9.76
CA LEU A 241 -16.08 -4.25 9.36
C LEU A 241 -17.17 -3.72 8.44
N LEU A 242 -17.85 -2.67 8.88
CA LEU A 242 -18.88 -1.98 8.14
C LEU A 242 -18.32 -0.66 7.59
N SER A 243 -18.56 -0.36 6.31
CA SER A 243 -18.04 0.85 5.67
C SER A 243 -19.16 1.67 5.06
N ALA A 244 -19.12 2.97 5.35
CA ALA A 244 -19.91 4.00 4.69
C ALA A 244 -19.04 5.24 4.44
N SER A 245 -18.58 5.40 3.19
CA SER A 245 -17.85 6.59 2.75
C SER A 245 -18.75 7.80 2.58
N THR A 246 -20.04 7.55 2.31
CA THR A 246 -21.07 8.58 2.15
C THR A 246 -22.17 8.44 3.21
N THR A 247 -23.00 9.48 3.38
CA THR A 247 -24.19 9.45 4.26
C THR A 247 -25.41 8.79 3.61
N ILE A 248 -25.34 8.50 2.31
CA ILE A 248 -26.45 7.95 1.50
C ILE A 248 -27.09 6.71 2.13
N PRO A 249 -26.36 5.72 2.68
CA PRO A 249 -26.97 4.58 3.37
C PRO A 249 -27.99 4.97 4.45
N PHE A 250 -27.65 5.96 5.24
CA PHE A 250 -28.46 6.42 6.38
C PHE A 250 -29.59 7.36 5.97
N GLU A 251 -29.42 8.10 4.88
CA GLU A 251 -30.46 8.93 4.28
C GLU A 251 -31.54 8.05 3.64
N HIS A 252 -31.14 6.95 3.02
CA HIS A 252 -32.06 6.00 2.40
C HIS A 252 -32.82 5.15 3.42
N ASP A 253 -32.15 4.70 4.49
CA ASP A 253 -32.76 3.98 5.61
C ASP A 253 -32.30 4.58 6.95
N PRO A 254 -33.03 5.55 7.52
CA PRO A 254 -32.68 6.18 8.80
C PRO A 254 -32.60 5.21 9.99
N GLU A 255 -33.26 4.04 9.89
CA GLU A 255 -33.20 3.01 10.92
C GLU A 255 -32.06 1.99 10.72
N LEU A 256 -31.28 2.12 9.66
CA LEU A 256 -30.24 1.15 9.29
C LEU A 256 -29.22 0.93 10.43
N LEU A 257 -28.74 2.03 11.02
CA LEU A 257 -27.79 1.96 12.13
C LEU A 257 -28.37 1.21 13.32
N ASP A 258 -29.59 1.54 13.73
CA ASP A 258 -30.29 0.91 14.85
C ASP A 258 -30.56 -0.58 14.61
N LYS A 259 -30.91 -0.96 13.37
CA LYS A 259 -31.10 -2.36 12.97
C LYS A 259 -29.78 -3.15 13.09
N LEU A 260 -28.69 -2.60 12.56
CA LEU A 260 -27.36 -3.24 12.63
C LEU A 260 -26.82 -3.28 14.05
N ASP A 261 -27.04 -2.24 14.86
CA ASP A 261 -26.58 -2.20 16.24
C ASP A 261 -27.30 -3.23 17.11
N ARG A 262 -28.63 -3.37 16.98
CA ARG A 262 -29.41 -4.45 17.63
C ARG A 262 -28.98 -5.84 17.17
N PHE A 263 -28.66 -6.01 15.88
CA PHE A 263 -28.10 -7.26 15.37
C PHE A 263 -26.74 -7.55 16.01
N ALA A 264 -25.86 -6.57 16.12
CA ALA A 264 -24.56 -6.71 16.78
C ALA A 264 -24.70 -7.05 18.28
N GLU A 265 -25.71 -6.50 18.98
CA GLU A 265 -26.04 -6.84 20.37
C GLU A 265 -26.43 -8.31 20.53
N SER A 266 -27.13 -8.90 19.56
CA SER A 266 -27.52 -10.30 19.56
C SER A 266 -26.33 -11.28 19.43
N LEU A 267 -25.14 -10.80 19.03
CA LEU A 267 -23.93 -11.57 18.75
C LEU A 267 -22.73 -11.10 19.62
N PRO A 268 -22.78 -11.28 20.95
CA PRO A 268 -21.77 -10.73 21.86
C PRO A 268 -20.34 -11.25 21.63
N ALA A 269 -20.19 -12.41 21.00
CA ALA A 269 -18.88 -13.00 20.68
C ALA A 269 -18.20 -12.40 19.45
N ILE A 270 -18.91 -11.58 18.65
CA ILE A 270 -18.42 -10.96 17.42
C ILE A 270 -18.19 -9.47 17.68
N SER A 271 -17.03 -8.96 17.29
CA SER A 271 -16.73 -7.52 17.37
C SER A 271 -17.16 -6.83 16.10
N PHE A 272 -17.98 -5.77 16.22
CA PHE A 272 -18.44 -4.97 15.09
C PHE A 272 -17.76 -3.60 15.13
N TYR A 273 -17.25 -3.19 13.97
CA TYR A 273 -16.66 -1.87 13.75
C TYR A 273 -17.29 -1.22 12.54
N MET A 274 -17.48 0.09 12.58
CA MET A 274 -17.98 0.89 11.47
C MET A 274 -17.04 2.08 11.24
N GLY A 275 -16.74 2.37 9.98
CA GLY A 275 -15.87 3.46 9.59
C GLY A 275 -16.22 4.04 8.22
N GLY A 276 -15.42 5.01 7.79
CA GLY A 276 -15.64 5.82 6.60
C GLY A 276 -16.23 7.19 6.95
N GLU A 277 -15.98 8.18 6.11
CA GLU A 277 -16.35 9.57 6.39
C GLU A 277 -17.85 9.76 6.59
N GLY A 278 -18.68 9.10 5.78
CA GLY A 278 -20.13 9.12 5.93
C GLY A 278 -20.59 8.52 7.26
N ALA A 279 -20.02 7.39 7.68
CA ALA A 279 -20.31 6.79 8.98
C ALA A 279 -19.90 7.74 10.12
N LEU A 280 -18.70 8.32 10.05
CA LEU A 280 -18.22 9.27 11.06
C LEU A 280 -19.08 10.53 11.16
N ALA A 281 -19.52 11.05 10.00
CA ALA A 281 -20.40 12.23 9.97
C ALA A 281 -21.76 11.92 10.60
N TYR A 282 -22.36 10.78 10.26
CA TYR A 282 -23.68 10.39 10.75
C TYR A 282 -23.68 10.06 12.26
N THR A 283 -22.66 9.33 12.72
CA THR A 283 -22.56 8.86 14.11
C THR A 283 -22.21 9.96 15.10
N LYS A 284 -21.78 11.16 14.67
CA LYS A 284 -21.59 12.30 15.59
C LYS A 284 -22.82 12.60 16.44
N ASN A 285 -24.01 12.42 15.87
CA ASN A 285 -25.28 12.67 16.53
C ASN A 285 -26.10 11.41 16.82
N ASN A 286 -25.64 10.25 16.33
CA ASN A 286 -26.36 8.97 16.37
C ASN A 286 -25.38 7.85 16.80
N MET A 287 -24.86 7.91 18.03
CA MET A 287 -23.88 6.94 18.51
C MET A 287 -24.53 5.56 18.75
N PRO A 288 -24.02 4.51 18.12
CA PRO A 288 -24.46 3.14 18.39
C PRO A 288 -23.93 2.66 19.75
N ASN A 289 -24.60 1.67 20.33
CA ASN A 289 -24.21 1.09 21.64
C ASN A 289 -23.17 -0.01 21.51
N ARG A 290 -23.32 -0.85 20.49
CA ARG A 290 -22.52 -2.08 20.30
C ARG A 290 -21.51 -1.97 19.18
N ILE A 291 -21.83 -1.33 18.09
CA ILE A 291 -20.93 -1.10 16.97
C ILE A 291 -19.91 -0.04 17.37
N LYS A 292 -18.63 -0.35 17.31
CA LYS A 292 -17.53 0.56 17.61
C LYS A 292 -17.21 1.40 16.38
N ILE A 293 -17.07 2.71 16.57
CA ILE A 293 -16.65 3.60 15.48
C ILE A 293 -15.13 3.57 15.39
N ALA A 294 -14.59 3.37 14.17
CA ALA A 294 -13.17 3.28 13.89
C ALA A 294 -12.79 4.25 12.77
N ASN A 295 -11.77 5.08 13.02
CA ASN A 295 -11.18 5.98 12.01
C ASN A 295 -10.06 5.30 11.24
N SER A 296 -9.45 4.27 11.82
CA SER A 296 -8.29 3.57 11.26
C SER A 296 -8.23 2.12 11.74
N ILE A 297 -7.36 1.33 11.14
CA ILE A 297 -7.10 -0.04 11.59
C ILE A 297 -6.50 -0.10 13.02
N ALA A 298 -5.87 0.99 13.48
CA ALA A 298 -5.31 1.05 14.83
C ALA A 298 -6.39 1.06 15.92
N ASP A 299 -7.60 1.51 15.59
CA ASP A 299 -8.75 1.53 16.49
C ASP A 299 -9.40 0.14 16.65
N ILE A 300 -9.01 -0.81 15.77
CA ILE A 300 -9.57 -2.16 15.76
C ILE A 300 -8.72 -3.06 16.65
N VAL A 301 -9.32 -3.52 17.74
CA VAL A 301 -8.68 -4.45 18.69
C VAL A 301 -8.69 -5.86 18.07
N LEU A 302 -7.51 -6.43 17.87
CA LEU A 302 -7.26 -7.73 17.25
C LEU A 302 -7.07 -8.83 18.29
#